data_ecfb2e6f9e8c7b977f7d5b867d2ae723
#
_entry.id   ecfb2e6f9e8c7b977f7d5b867d2ae723
#
_cell.length_a   1.000
_cell.length_b   1.000
_cell.length_c   1.000
_cell.angle_alpha   90.00
_cell.angle_beta   90.00
_cell.angle_gamma   90.00
#
_symmetry.space_group_name_H-M   'P 1'
#
loop_
_entity.id
_entity.type
_entity.pdbx_description
1 polymer ?
#
loop_
_entity_poly.entity_id
_entity_poly.type
_entity_poly.pdbx_seq_one_letter_code
_entity_poly.pdbx_strand_id
1 'polypeptide(L)'
;MRKDLGLDSKSGYKDSGVGNGNDPWRSYENGSKPIGATYEGTIYRSVDSRYDPLEMSQYTINSNHRYTESGVPGLHFSSGEKIVKAELGNYDVFDFSNRTMYSYDVRLTNMLDVSNPSVRSQLGISLESIVGEGYDVTHAIGRYAYSNGYNGIIAPSARADGGINIILFNAKGVK
;
A
#
# COMPACT_ATOMS: atom_id res chain seq x y z
N MET A 1 9.55 -20.25 -0.90
CA MET A 1 8.28 -19.55 -0.87
C MET A 1 8.31 -18.28 -0.05
N ARG A 2 8.64 -18.35 1.24
CA ARG A 2 8.77 -17.14 2.09
C ARG A 2 9.81 -16.14 1.59
N LYS A 3 10.75 -16.57 0.78
CA LYS A 3 11.76 -15.69 0.18
C LYS A 3 11.16 -14.56 -0.62
N ASP A 4 10.03 -14.81 -1.28
CA ASP A 4 9.41 -13.82 -2.14
C ASP A 4 8.79 -12.67 -1.35
N LEU A 5 8.53 -12.90 -0.06
CA LEU A 5 8.00 -11.89 0.84
C LEU A 5 9.09 -11.05 1.50
N GLY A 6 10.36 -11.44 1.34
CA GLY A 6 11.46 -10.84 2.07
C GLY A 6 11.36 -11.07 3.58
N LEU A 7 10.60 -12.09 4.00
CA LEU A 7 10.38 -12.43 5.39
C LEU A 7 11.17 -13.67 5.73
N ASP A 8 12.00 -13.59 6.70
CA ASP A 8 12.68 -14.73 7.31
C ASP A 8 12.28 -14.85 8.78
N SER A 9 12.84 -15.83 9.43
CA SER A 9 12.57 -16.08 10.85
C SER A 9 13.08 -14.97 11.79
N LYS A 10 13.86 -14.03 11.25
CA LYS A 10 14.43 -12.92 12.02
C LYS A 10 13.65 -11.62 11.82
N SER A 11 12.72 -11.58 10.86
CA SER A 11 11.86 -10.43 10.73
C SER A 11 10.94 -10.33 11.95
N GLY A 12 10.69 -9.15 12.44
CA GLY A 12 9.78 -8.90 13.55
C GLY A 12 8.35 -9.34 13.28
N TYR A 13 8.11 -9.87 12.11
CA TYR A 13 6.81 -10.32 11.64
C TYR A 13 6.20 -11.40 12.56
N LYS A 14 7.01 -12.35 13.05
CA LYS A 14 6.52 -13.38 13.96
C LYS A 14 6.04 -12.82 15.30
N ASP A 15 6.55 -11.68 15.68
CA ASP A 15 6.24 -11.03 16.94
C ASP A 15 5.00 -10.13 16.85
N SER A 16 4.44 -9.97 15.65
CA SER A 16 3.25 -9.15 15.42
C SER A 16 1.93 -9.81 15.85
N GLY A 17 1.98 -10.94 16.53
CA GLY A 17 0.81 -11.62 17.07
C GLY A 17 -0.01 -12.40 16.04
N VAL A 18 0.51 -12.61 14.84
CA VAL A 18 -0.15 -13.35 13.78
C VAL A 18 0.24 -14.84 13.79
N GLY A 19 0.78 -15.35 14.90
CA GLY A 19 1.15 -16.74 15.05
C GLY A 19 -0.05 -17.68 15.24
N ASN A 20 0.21 -18.93 15.58
CA ASN A 20 -0.79 -19.94 15.92
C ASN A 20 -1.69 -20.40 14.76
N GLY A 21 -1.10 -20.68 13.62
CA GLY A 21 -1.84 -21.20 12.50
C GLY A 21 -2.51 -20.15 11.61
N ASN A 22 -2.47 -18.90 12.05
CA ASN A 22 -2.95 -17.74 11.29
C ASN A 22 -1.80 -16.94 10.68
N ASP A 23 -0.72 -17.64 10.31
CA ASP A 23 0.37 -17.00 9.56
C ASP A 23 -0.24 -16.40 8.27
N PRO A 24 -0.15 -15.08 8.05
CA PRO A 24 -0.74 -14.44 6.88
C PRO A 24 -0.18 -14.97 5.56
N TRP A 25 0.94 -15.68 5.60
CA TRP A 25 1.60 -16.22 4.41
C TRP A 25 1.27 -17.68 4.13
N ARG A 26 0.38 -18.27 4.90
CA ARG A 26 0.02 -19.68 4.76
C ARG A 26 -0.53 -20.03 3.38
N SER A 27 -1.40 -19.19 2.83
CA SER A 27 -1.95 -19.42 1.50
C SER A 27 -0.89 -19.32 0.41
N TYR A 28 0.09 -18.43 0.60
CA TYR A 28 1.24 -18.35 -0.29
C TYR A 28 2.10 -19.63 -0.21
N GLU A 29 2.37 -20.11 1.00
CA GLU A 29 3.13 -21.35 1.20
C GLU A 29 2.46 -22.55 0.53
N ASN A 30 1.15 -22.55 0.46
CA ASN A 30 0.36 -23.57 -0.22
C ASN A 30 0.24 -23.33 -1.74
N GLY A 31 0.98 -22.36 -2.29
CA GLY A 31 0.94 -22.00 -3.71
C GLY A 31 -0.27 -21.19 -4.14
N SER A 32 -1.12 -20.79 -3.19
CA SER A 32 -2.33 -20.00 -3.46
C SER A 32 -2.06 -18.52 -3.18
N LYS A 33 -2.10 -17.69 -4.21
CA LYS A 33 -2.01 -16.23 -4.04
C LYS A 33 -3.31 -15.56 -4.49
N PRO A 34 -3.68 -14.40 -3.88
CA PRO A 34 -4.89 -13.68 -4.28
C PRO A 34 -4.87 -13.32 -5.77
N ILE A 35 -6.03 -13.47 -6.40
CA ILE A 35 -6.23 -13.03 -7.78
C ILE A 35 -6.16 -11.50 -7.79
N GLY A 36 -5.45 -10.93 -8.76
CA GLY A 36 -5.35 -9.49 -8.92
C GLY A 36 -6.69 -8.83 -9.15
N ALA A 37 -6.95 -7.75 -8.43
CA ALA A 37 -8.18 -6.97 -8.52
C ALA A 37 -8.03 -5.83 -9.53
N THR A 38 -9.16 -5.32 -10.01
CA THR A 38 -9.23 -4.11 -10.84
C THR A 38 -9.85 -2.97 -10.04
N TYR A 39 -9.20 -1.82 -10.05
CA TYR A 39 -9.76 -0.58 -9.51
C TYR A 39 -10.14 0.35 -10.65
N GLU A 40 -11.37 0.83 -10.65
CA GLU A 40 -11.86 1.85 -11.57
C GLU A 40 -12.36 3.05 -10.78
N GLY A 41 -11.92 4.23 -11.14
CA GLY A 41 -12.35 5.46 -10.49
C GLY A 41 -11.31 6.57 -10.56
N THR A 42 -11.57 7.63 -9.82
CA THR A 42 -10.65 8.75 -9.72
C THR A 42 -9.73 8.55 -8.53
N ILE A 43 -8.45 8.78 -8.73
CA ILE A 43 -7.44 8.78 -7.68
C ILE A 43 -6.82 10.16 -7.54
N TYR A 44 -6.40 10.49 -6.33
CA TYR A 44 -5.91 11.82 -5.97
C TYR A 44 -4.55 11.73 -5.30
N ARG A 45 -3.67 12.69 -5.61
CA ARG A 45 -2.36 12.80 -5.00
C ARG A 45 -1.99 14.27 -4.86
N SER A 46 -1.46 14.64 -3.71
CA SER A 46 -0.91 15.98 -3.47
C SER A 46 0.61 15.90 -3.37
N VAL A 47 1.29 16.73 -4.11
CA VAL A 47 2.74 16.87 -4.03
C VAL A 47 3.10 18.36 -3.95
N ASP A 48 4.31 18.65 -3.48
CA ASP A 48 4.88 19.99 -3.59
C ASP A 48 4.83 20.42 -5.05
N SER A 49 4.37 21.65 -5.29
CA SER A 49 4.08 22.16 -6.66
C SER A 49 5.30 22.17 -7.58
N ARG A 50 6.51 22.02 -7.03
CA ARG A 50 7.76 21.96 -7.80
C ARG A 50 8.02 20.58 -8.43
N TYR A 51 7.32 19.53 -7.99
CA TYR A 51 7.61 18.15 -8.40
C TYR A 51 6.52 17.59 -9.32
N ASP A 52 6.94 16.68 -10.19
CA ASP A 52 6.05 15.86 -11.01
C ASP A 52 5.35 14.82 -10.11
N PRO A 53 4.03 14.77 -10.10
CA PRO A 53 3.29 13.82 -9.25
C PRO A 53 3.50 12.35 -9.63
N LEU A 54 3.99 12.06 -10.83
CA LEU A 54 4.19 10.70 -11.33
C LEU A 54 5.66 10.30 -11.37
N GLU A 55 6.57 11.16 -10.92
CA GLU A 55 7.99 10.85 -10.88
C GLU A 55 8.31 9.83 -9.78
N MET A 56 9.00 8.76 -10.16
CA MET A 56 9.55 7.77 -9.23
C MET A 56 11.05 8.08 -9.01
N SER A 57 11.33 9.13 -8.25
CA SER A 57 12.70 9.56 -7.94
C SER A 57 13.35 8.66 -6.89
N GLN A 58 14.67 8.74 -6.75
CA GLN A 58 15.40 8.07 -5.67
C GLN A 58 14.89 8.50 -4.28
N TYR A 59 14.50 9.76 -4.14
CA TYR A 59 13.88 10.25 -2.91
C TYR A 59 12.58 9.50 -2.62
N THR A 60 11.72 9.32 -3.61
CA THR A 60 10.47 8.58 -3.48
C THR A 60 10.73 7.12 -3.12
N ILE A 61 11.68 6.46 -3.79
CA ILE A 61 12.02 5.05 -3.54
C ILE A 61 12.60 4.86 -2.13
N ASN A 62 13.39 5.80 -1.65
CA ASN A 62 14.05 5.70 -0.35
C ASN A 62 13.17 6.20 0.81
N SER A 63 12.01 6.76 0.54
CA SER A 63 11.06 7.16 1.57
C SER A 63 10.46 5.94 2.28
N ASN A 64 10.12 6.11 3.54
CA ASN A 64 9.52 5.06 4.34
C ASN A 64 8.05 5.37 4.59
N HIS A 65 7.17 4.64 3.93
CA HIS A 65 5.72 4.78 4.04
C HIS A 65 5.08 3.47 4.52
N ARG A 66 3.79 3.51 4.85
CA ARG A 66 3.08 2.37 5.42
C ARG A 66 3.24 1.08 4.61
N TYR A 67 3.09 1.13 3.29
CA TYR A 67 3.18 -0.06 2.41
C TYR A 67 4.49 -0.15 1.64
N THR A 68 5.30 0.87 1.65
CA THR A 68 6.56 0.91 0.92
C THR A 68 7.70 1.33 1.85
N GLU A 69 8.42 0.34 2.35
CA GLU A 69 9.65 0.60 3.08
C GLU A 69 10.72 1.16 2.14
N SER A 70 11.77 1.73 2.70
CA SER A 70 12.90 2.24 1.92
C SER A 70 13.41 1.18 0.95
N GLY A 71 13.51 1.52 -0.32
CA GLY A 71 13.94 0.64 -1.40
C GLY A 71 12.81 -0.01 -2.19
N VAL A 72 11.56 0.10 -1.74
CA VAL A 72 10.39 -0.36 -2.47
C VAL A 72 9.73 0.85 -3.14
N PRO A 73 9.60 0.85 -4.49
CA PRO A 73 9.00 1.98 -5.19
C PRO A 73 7.51 2.09 -4.87
N GLY A 74 7.02 3.32 -4.70
CA GLY A 74 5.58 3.51 -4.47
C GLY A 74 5.13 4.94 -4.71
N LEU A 75 4.13 5.10 -5.55
CA LEU A 75 3.37 6.34 -5.69
C LEU A 75 2.07 6.18 -4.91
N HIS A 76 1.82 7.06 -3.97
CA HIS A 76 0.69 6.99 -3.05
C HIS A 76 -0.43 7.92 -3.50
N PHE A 77 -1.60 7.34 -3.71
CA PHE A 77 -2.85 8.03 -4.06
C PHE A 77 -3.94 7.67 -3.06
N SER A 78 -5.01 8.44 -3.06
CA SER A 78 -6.22 8.14 -2.28
C SER A 78 -7.47 8.32 -3.15
N SER A 79 -8.57 7.71 -2.72
CA SER A 79 -9.84 7.76 -3.44
C SER A 79 -10.60 9.09 -3.29
N GLY A 80 -10.07 10.07 -2.56
CA GLY A 80 -10.66 11.39 -2.40
C GLY A 80 -9.68 12.42 -1.85
N GLU A 81 -9.92 13.68 -2.13
CA GLU A 81 -9.07 14.79 -1.66
C GLU A 81 -8.99 14.85 -0.13
N LYS A 82 -10.11 14.62 0.55
CA LYS A 82 -10.16 14.64 2.02
C LYS A 82 -9.29 13.53 2.62
N ILE A 83 -9.21 12.40 1.95
CA ILE A 83 -8.38 11.28 2.37
C ILE A 83 -6.91 11.63 2.21
N VAL A 84 -6.53 12.23 1.07
CA VAL A 84 -5.16 12.73 0.87
C VAL A 84 -4.76 13.68 1.98
N LYS A 85 -5.63 14.63 2.33
CA LYS A 85 -5.35 15.61 3.40
C LYS A 85 -5.22 14.95 4.76
N ALA A 86 -6.06 13.96 5.06
CA ALA A 86 -5.97 13.20 6.31
C ALA A 86 -4.66 12.42 6.42
N GLU A 87 -4.25 11.78 5.33
CA GLU A 87 -2.97 11.05 5.28
C GLU A 87 -1.76 11.99 5.44
N LEU A 88 -1.79 13.15 4.80
CA LEU A 88 -0.73 14.14 4.93
C LEU A 88 -0.66 14.74 6.34
N GLY A 89 -1.79 14.89 7.00
CA GLY A 89 -1.84 15.33 8.40
C GLY A 89 -1.09 14.40 9.35
N ASN A 90 -0.99 13.12 9.03
CA ASN A 90 -0.17 12.16 9.77
C ASN A 90 1.33 12.48 9.69
N TYR A 91 1.75 13.25 8.70
CA TYR A 91 3.13 13.72 8.51
C TYR A 91 3.27 15.21 8.85
N ASP A 92 2.36 15.76 9.67
CA ASP A 92 2.34 17.16 10.09
C ASP A 92 2.24 18.16 8.91
N VAL A 93 1.61 17.76 7.82
CA VAL A 93 1.35 18.65 6.68
C VAL A 93 -0.04 19.25 6.82
N PHE A 94 -0.12 20.50 7.28
CA PHE A 94 -1.38 21.23 7.47
C PHE A 94 -1.49 22.47 6.57
N ASP A 95 -0.40 22.92 5.98
CA ASP A 95 -0.37 24.00 5.01
C ASP A 95 -0.22 23.42 3.60
N PHE A 96 -1.23 23.63 2.78
CA PHE A 96 -1.28 23.13 1.40
C PHE A 96 -0.98 24.20 0.35
N SER A 97 -0.59 25.43 0.76
CA SER A 97 -0.37 26.54 -0.16
C SER A 97 0.72 26.29 -1.20
N ASN A 98 1.74 25.48 -0.84
CA ASN A 98 2.85 25.11 -1.73
C ASN A 98 2.66 23.74 -2.41
N ARG A 99 1.45 23.21 -2.36
CA ARG A 99 1.14 21.89 -2.89
C ARG A 99 0.10 21.97 -3.99
N THR A 100 0.18 21.03 -4.91
CA THR A 100 -0.82 20.85 -5.97
C THR A 100 -1.52 19.52 -5.79
N MET A 101 -2.85 19.54 -5.83
CA MET A 101 -3.69 18.35 -5.84
C MET A 101 -3.91 17.91 -7.28
N TYR A 102 -3.53 16.69 -7.60
CA TYR A 102 -3.73 16.06 -8.89
C TYR A 102 -4.81 14.99 -8.79
N SER A 103 -5.58 14.83 -9.84
CA SER A 103 -6.56 13.77 -9.96
C SER A 103 -6.43 13.07 -11.32
N TYR A 104 -6.68 11.76 -11.31
CA TYR A 104 -6.59 10.93 -12.51
C TYR A 104 -7.76 9.95 -12.52
N ASP A 105 -8.43 9.83 -13.65
CA ASP A 105 -9.41 8.79 -13.90
C ASP A 105 -8.68 7.56 -14.43
N VAL A 106 -8.77 6.45 -13.71
CA VAL A 106 -7.94 5.28 -13.98
C VAL A 106 -8.73 3.98 -14.02
N ARG A 107 -8.18 3.02 -14.72
CA ARG A 107 -8.51 1.61 -14.61
C ARG A 107 -7.22 0.84 -14.33
N LEU A 108 -7.04 0.45 -13.07
CA LEU A 108 -5.84 -0.22 -12.59
C LEU A 108 -6.12 -1.71 -12.46
N THR A 109 -5.34 -2.52 -13.14
CA THR A 109 -5.49 -3.99 -13.12
C THR A 109 -4.42 -4.66 -12.29
N ASN A 110 -4.65 -5.91 -11.93
CA ASN A 110 -3.72 -6.75 -11.18
C ASN A 110 -3.22 -6.08 -9.89
N MET A 111 -4.16 -5.56 -9.12
CA MET A 111 -3.89 -4.95 -7.81
C MET A 111 -4.07 -5.96 -6.70
N LEU A 112 -3.22 -5.92 -5.67
CA LEU A 112 -3.45 -6.65 -4.43
C LEU A 112 -4.41 -5.84 -3.57
N ASP A 113 -5.66 -6.30 -3.46
CA ASP A 113 -6.70 -5.56 -2.74
C ASP A 113 -6.85 -6.04 -1.30
N VAL A 114 -6.11 -5.46 -0.37
CA VAL A 114 -6.23 -5.77 1.06
C VAL A 114 -7.36 -4.97 1.75
N SER A 115 -8.10 -4.15 1.02
CA SER A 115 -9.36 -3.60 1.49
C SER A 115 -10.49 -4.64 1.46
N ASN A 116 -10.32 -5.69 0.65
CA ASN A 116 -11.27 -6.79 0.53
C ASN A 116 -11.07 -7.78 1.68
N PRO A 117 -12.10 -8.01 2.53
CA PRO A 117 -12.00 -8.96 3.63
C PRO A 117 -11.63 -10.39 3.20
N SER A 118 -12.08 -10.82 2.01
CA SER A 118 -11.74 -12.16 1.48
C SER A 118 -10.26 -12.31 1.19
N VAL A 119 -9.63 -11.26 0.66
CA VAL A 119 -8.18 -11.24 0.40
C VAL A 119 -7.42 -11.26 1.72
N ARG A 120 -7.83 -10.44 2.70
CA ARG A 120 -7.22 -10.47 4.02
C ARG A 120 -7.34 -11.85 4.68
N SER A 121 -8.51 -12.47 4.59
CA SER A 121 -8.74 -13.83 5.10
C SER A 121 -7.84 -14.85 4.43
N GLN A 122 -7.70 -14.77 3.11
CA GLN A 122 -6.81 -15.65 2.34
C GLN A 122 -5.36 -15.53 2.77
N LEU A 123 -4.91 -14.30 3.09
CA LEU A 123 -3.55 -14.04 3.57
C LEU A 123 -3.40 -14.16 5.09
N GLY A 124 -4.50 -14.35 5.82
CA GLY A 124 -4.49 -14.40 7.29
C GLY A 124 -4.15 -13.05 7.93
N ILE A 125 -4.54 -11.95 7.31
CA ILE A 125 -4.25 -10.59 7.76
C ILE A 125 -5.48 -9.98 8.43
N SER A 126 -5.34 -9.43 9.63
CA SER A 126 -6.41 -8.69 10.29
C SER A 126 -6.45 -7.23 9.83
N LEU A 127 -7.63 -6.61 9.89
CA LEU A 127 -7.76 -5.19 9.59
C LEU A 127 -6.91 -4.33 10.55
N GLU A 128 -6.89 -4.69 11.85
CA GLU A 128 -6.12 -3.97 12.86
C GLU A 128 -4.63 -3.93 12.52
N SER A 129 -4.09 -5.01 11.96
CA SER A 129 -2.65 -5.07 11.63
C SER A 129 -2.25 -4.12 10.50
N ILE A 130 -3.20 -3.70 9.67
CA ILE A 130 -2.91 -2.81 8.53
C ILE A 130 -3.31 -1.35 8.80
N VAL A 131 -4.23 -1.09 9.72
CA VAL A 131 -4.63 0.29 10.07
C VAL A 131 -4.03 0.78 11.39
N GLY A 132 -3.37 -0.10 12.14
CA GLY A 132 -2.71 0.24 13.41
C GLY A 132 -1.45 1.09 13.23
N GLU A 133 -0.78 1.39 14.34
CA GLU A 133 0.38 2.29 14.36
C GLU A 133 1.63 1.68 13.72
N GLY A 134 1.85 0.38 13.87
CA GLY A 134 3.05 -0.28 13.34
C GLY A 134 3.00 -0.52 11.84
N TYR A 135 4.18 -0.65 11.22
CA TYR A 135 4.34 -0.86 9.78
C TYR A 135 4.88 -2.24 9.39
N ASP A 136 5.14 -3.12 10.35
CA ASP A 136 5.77 -4.42 10.06
C ASP A 136 4.96 -5.26 9.08
N VAL A 137 3.67 -5.40 9.33
CA VAL A 137 2.77 -6.18 8.47
C VAL A 137 2.55 -5.49 7.14
N THR A 138 2.35 -4.18 7.12
CA THR A 138 2.13 -3.43 5.88
C THR A 138 3.37 -3.39 5.00
N HIS A 139 4.57 -3.30 5.57
CA HIS A 139 5.82 -3.44 4.82
C HIS A 139 5.95 -4.84 4.20
N ALA A 140 5.58 -5.87 4.96
CA ALA A 140 5.56 -7.25 4.44
C ALA A 140 4.57 -7.40 3.28
N ILE A 141 3.40 -6.81 3.38
CA ILE A 141 2.41 -6.78 2.29
C ILE A 141 3.00 -6.08 1.06
N GLY A 142 3.66 -4.95 1.24
CA GLY A 142 4.31 -4.20 0.17
C GLY A 142 5.36 -5.03 -0.56
N ARG A 143 6.26 -5.68 0.17
CA ARG A 143 7.25 -6.59 -0.41
C ARG A 143 6.61 -7.76 -1.15
N TYR A 144 5.60 -8.36 -0.55
CA TYR A 144 4.86 -9.46 -1.16
C TYR A 144 4.23 -9.04 -2.50
N ALA A 145 3.50 -7.94 -2.51
CA ALA A 145 2.83 -7.45 -3.71
C ALA A 145 3.84 -7.12 -4.81
N TYR A 146 4.92 -6.43 -4.46
CA TYR A 146 5.96 -6.05 -5.41
C TYR A 146 6.67 -7.27 -6.00
N SER A 147 7.05 -8.22 -5.14
CA SER A 147 7.79 -9.44 -5.55
C SER A 147 6.93 -10.41 -6.34
N ASN A 148 5.61 -10.39 -6.17
CA ASN A 148 4.70 -11.30 -6.86
C ASN A 148 4.07 -10.70 -8.12
N GLY A 149 4.56 -9.55 -8.58
CA GLY A 149 4.19 -8.97 -9.87
C GLY A 149 2.85 -8.24 -9.88
N TYR A 150 2.28 -7.90 -8.72
CA TYR A 150 1.13 -7.00 -8.67
C TYR A 150 1.55 -5.61 -9.12
N ASN A 151 0.63 -4.87 -9.75
CA ASN A 151 0.88 -3.51 -10.20
C ASN A 151 0.85 -2.50 -9.05
N GLY A 152 0.24 -2.87 -7.95
CA GLY A 152 0.11 -2.04 -6.77
C GLY A 152 -0.80 -2.66 -5.73
N ILE A 153 -1.19 -1.85 -4.75
CA ILE A 153 -1.99 -2.26 -3.60
C ILE A 153 -3.21 -1.34 -3.47
N ILE A 154 -4.36 -1.92 -3.18
CA ILE A 154 -5.55 -1.21 -2.73
C ILE A 154 -5.70 -1.51 -1.24
N ALA A 155 -5.79 -0.48 -0.41
CA ALA A 155 -5.81 -0.64 1.03
C ALA A 155 -6.82 0.31 1.70
N PRO A 156 -7.40 -0.07 2.85
CA PRO A 156 -8.19 0.88 3.63
C PRO A 156 -7.28 1.97 4.19
N SER A 157 -7.78 3.20 4.23
CA SER A 157 -7.07 4.30 4.89
C SER A 157 -7.04 4.06 6.40
N ALA A 158 -5.88 4.24 7.01
CA ALA A 158 -5.74 4.22 8.47
C ALA A 158 -6.17 5.56 9.11
N ARG A 159 -6.40 6.60 8.31
CA ARG A 159 -6.63 7.97 8.77
C ARG A 159 -8.01 8.52 8.43
N ALA A 160 -8.74 7.86 7.52
CA ALA A 160 -10.07 8.31 7.10
C ALA A 160 -11.00 7.09 6.93
N ASP A 161 -12.03 7.01 7.74
CA ASP A 161 -13.03 5.94 7.67
C ASP A 161 -13.67 5.87 6.28
N GLY A 162 -13.73 4.65 5.74
CA GLY A 162 -14.26 4.40 4.40
C GLY A 162 -13.38 4.87 3.26
N GLY A 163 -12.24 5.49 3.56
CA GLY A 163 -11.27 5.91 2.56
C GLY A 163 -10.41 4.77 2.05
N ILE A 164 -9.99 4.89 0.80
CA ILE A 164 -9.14 3.89 0.14
C ILE A 164 -7.83 4.58 -0.26
N ASN A 165 -6.72 3.91 0.02
CA ASN A 165 -5.40 4.27 -0.46
C ASN A 165 -5.02 3.34 -1.61
N ILE A 166 -4.41 3.89 -2.63
CA ILE A 166 -3.90 3.18 -3.80
C ILE A 166 -2.40 3.43 -3.89
N ILE A 167 -1.63 2.36 -3.82
CA ILE A 167 -0.17 2.42 -3.93
C ILE A 167 0.22 1.78 -5.25
N LEU A 168 0.88 2.53 -6.13
CA LEU A 168 1.34 2.04 -7.43
C LEU A 168 2.85 1.89 -7.44
N PHE A 169 3.32 0.76 -7.92
CA PHE A 169 4.76 0.49 -8.03
C PHE A 169 5.40 1.17 -9.24
N ASN A 170 4.58 1.68 -10.17
CA ASN A 170 4.99 2.50 -11.30
C ASN A 170 3.80 3.34 -11.79
N ALA A 171 4.06 4.27 -12.70
CA ALA A 171 3.04 5.20 -13.21
C ALA A 171 2.33 4.72 -14.50
N LYS A 172 2.58 3.51 -14.97
CA LYS A 172 2.07 3.03 -16.28
C LYS A 172 0.55 3.05 -16.38
N GLY A 173 -0.15 2.74 -15.30
CA GLY A 173 -1.61 2.72 -15.28
C GLY A 173 -2.27 4.10 -15.17
N VAL A 174 -1.50 5.17 -14.98
CA VAL A 174 -1.99 6.53 -14.77
C VAL A 174 -1.80 7.41 -16.02
N LYS A 175 -0.85 7.05 -16.84
CA LYS A 175 -0.51 7.82 -18.07
C LYS A 175 -1.46 7.52 -19.21
#